data_c95277fdb8af7a7f8d15f73782ab9041
#
_entry.id   c95277fdb8af7a7f8d15f73782ab9041
#
_cell.length_a   1.000
_cell.length_b   1.000
_cell.length_c   1.000
_cell.angle_alpha   90.00
_cell.angle_beta   90.00
_cell.angle_gamma   90.00
#
_symmetry.space_group_name_H-M   'P 1'
#
loop_
_entity.id
_entity.type
_entity.pdbx_description
1 polymer ?
#
loop_
_entity_poly.entity_id
_entity_poly.type
_entity_poly.pdbx_seq_one_letter_code
_entity_poly.pdbx_strand_id
1 'polypeptide(L)'
;MILLGLNIDHCATVRQARYRDAASSCGGMVEPDPVALALVAEQAGADGITVHLREDRRHIQERDVQRLRECMATRLNLEMACTPAMIEFALKLKPDSVCVVPESRQELTTEGGLDVVGNRSRVAECVAAMNAAGIITSLFIDPVPAQIELSAELKAPWIELHTGAYANAYHDGDRVGEFKRLCVGASLGKECGLTINAGHGINYVNITEVRRIPHLHELNIGHSILSRALFSGIVEAVREMKTRMNTP
;
A
#
# COMPACT_ATOMS: atom_id res chain seq x y z
N MET A 1 2.74 18.71 -2.42
CA MET A 1 3.69 17.63 -2.75
C MET A 1 3.04 16.31 -2.39
N ILE A 2 3.00 15.34 -3.31
CA ILE A 2 2.47 14.00 -3.07
C ILE A 2 3.58 13.16 -2.43
N LEU A 3 3.27 12.44 -1.36
CA LEU A 3 4.21 11.54 -0.67
C LEU A 3 4.33 10.21 -1.41
N LEU A 4 5.49 9.57 -1.31
CA LEU A 4 5.75 8.25 -1.86
C LEU A 4 5.81 7.21 -0.74
N GLY A 5 4.80 6.34 -0.65
CA GLY A 5 4.87 5.07 0.04
C GLY A 5 5.46 4.01 -0.90
N LEU A 6 6.62 3.47 -0.58
CA LEU A 6 7.21 2.39 -1.38
C LEU A 6 6.77 1.04 -0.83
N ASN A 7 5.97 0.30 -1.60
CA ASN A 7 5.67 -1.10 -1.29
C ASN A 7 6.86 -1.97 -1.73
N ILE A 8 7.43 -2.74 -0.77
CA ILE A 8 8.64 -3.57 -0.98
C ILE A 8 8.35 -5.07 -1.08
N ASP A 9 7.11 -5.49 -1.18
CA ASP A 9 6.71 -6.91 -1.16
C ASP A 9 7.41 -7.74 -2.24
N HIS A 10 7.61 -7.16 -3.44
CA HIS A 10 8.28 -7.89 -4.52
C HIS A 10 9.76 -8.17 -4.25
N CYS A 11 10.43 -7.40 -3.38
CA CYS A 11 11.74 -7.78 -2.86
C CYS A 11 11.67 -9.10 -2.09
N ALA A 12 10.69 -9.21 -1.20
CA ALA A 12 10.45 -10.45 -0.46
C ALA A 12 9.99 -11.60 -1.38
N THR A 13 9.21 -11.30 -2.44
CA THR A 13 8.83 -12.30 -3.45
C THR A 13 10.06 -12.91 -4.13
N VAL A 14 11.04 -12.10 -4.52
CA VAL A 14 12.30 -12.59 -5.11
C VAL A 14 13.05 -13.46 -4.11
N ARG A 15 13.15 -13.05 -2.85
CA ARG A 15 13.74 -13.85 -1.77
C ARG A 15 13.04 -15.22 -1.63
N GLN A 16 11.73 -15.22 -1.54
CA GLN A 16 10.94 -16.44 -1.34
C GLN A 16 10.96 -17.37 -2.55
N ALA A 17 11.21 -16.87 -3.76
CA ALA A 17 11.42 -17.69 -4.93
C ALA A 17 12.61 -18.66 -4.76
N ARG A 18 13.63 -18.27 -3.96
CA ARG A 18 14.85 -19.08 -3.70
C ARG A 18 14.82 -19.78 -2.35
N TYR A 19 14.28 -19.14 -1.30
CA TYR A 19 14.48 -19.54 0.10
C TYR A 19 13.20 -19.91 0.84
N ARG A 20 12.15 -20.30 0.16
CA ARG A 20 10.78 -20.55 0.62
C ARG A 20 10.59 -20.79 2.12
N ASP A 21 11.21 -21.85 2.68
CA ASP A 21 10.97 -22.29 4.06
C ASP A 21 12.20 -22.10 4.96
N ALA A 22 13.33 -21.72 4.40
CA ALA A 22 14.62 -21.64 5.11
C ALA A 22 14.97 -20.21 5.56
N ALA A 23 14.30 -19.20 5.04
CA ALA A 23 14.72 -17.80 5.16
C ALA A 23 14.75 -17.24 6.57
N SER A 24 13.94 -17.75 7.49
CA SER A 24 13.81 -17.21 8.85
C SER A 24 14.73 -17.89 9.88
N SER A 25 15.23 -19.10 9.59
CA SER A 25 15.95 -19.93 10.57
C SER A 25 17.45 -20.09 10.32
N CYS A 26 17.93 -19.70 9.14
CA CYS A 26 19.27 -20.15 8.70
C CYS A 26 20.45 -19.32 9.20
N GLY A 27 20.28 -18.20 9.88
CA GLY A 27 21.42 -17.38 10.36
C GLY A 27 22.41 -16.93 9.26
N GLY A 28 22.17 -17.32 8.00
CA GLY A 28 22.97 -17.03 6.84
C GLY A 28 22.47 -15.82 6.05
N MET A 29 23.25 -15.39 5.06
CA MET A 29 22.83 -14.34 4.13
C MET A 29 21.67 -14.86 3.26
N VAL A 30 20.51 -14.25 3.40
CA VAL A 30 19.29 -14.54 2.63
C VAL A 30 18.95 -13.32 1.79
N GLU A 31 19.15 -13.43 0.50
CA GLU A 31 19.02 -12.31 -0.42
C GLU A 31 17.80 -12.47 -1.37
N PRO A 32 17.21 -11.33 -1.77
CA PRO A 32 17.40 -9.98 -1.23
C PRO A 32 16.76 -9.80 0.16
N ASP A 33 17.36 -8.98 1.03
CA ASP A 33 16.76 -8.60 2.32
C ASP A 33 15.84 -7.39 2.13
N PRO A 34 14.50 -7.52 2.36
CA PRO A 34 13.56 -6.41 2.21
C PRO A 34 13.88 -5.24 3.16
N VAL A 35 14.40 -5.52 4.35
CA VAL A 35 14.76 -4.48 5.33
C VAL A 35 15.94 -3.65 4.85
N ALA A 36 16.96 -4.30 4.31
CA ALA A 36 18.11 -3.60 3.72
C ALA A 36 17.68 -2.72 2.53
N LEU A 37 16.79 -3.24 1.66
CA LEU A 37 16.24 -2.47 0.55
C LEU A 37 15.43 -1.27 1.04
N ALA A 38 14.61 -1.42 2.08
CA ALA A 38 13.81 -0.35 2.67
C ALA A 38 14.69 0.80 3.17
N LEU A 39 15.77 0.50 3.90
CA LEU A 39 16.72 1.52 4.41
C LEU A 39 17.36 2.31 3.26
N VAL A 40 17.74 1.66 2.18
CA VAL A 40 18.30 2.34 1.00
C VAL A 40 17.24 3.19 0.30
N ALA A 41 16.00 2.71 0.22
CA ALA A 41 14.89 3.45 -0.38
C ALA A 41 14.51 4.69 0.45
N GLU A 42 14.52 4.59 1.78
CA GLU A 42 14.33 5.72 2.69
C GLU A 42 15.40 6.81 2.45
N GLN A 43 16.67 6.43 2.39
CA GLN A 43 17.77 7.36 2.07
C GLN A 43 17.65 7.96 0.67
N ALA A 44 17.03 7.25 -0.28
CA ALA A 44 16.76 7.74 -1.63
C ALA A 44 15.59 8.74 -1.68
N GLY A 45 14.78 8.83 -0.61
CA GLY A 45 13.71 9.81 -0.46
C GLY A 45 12.29 9.22 -0.48
N ALA A 46 12.11 7.93 -0.27
CA ALA A 46 10.78 7.39 0.04
C ALA A 46 10.27 8.03 1.36
N ASP A 47 8.99 8.43 1.40
CA ASP A 47 8.39 9.10 2.56
C ASP A 47 7.77 8.09 3.55
N GLY A 48 7.60 6.86 3.12
CA GLY A 48 7.13 5.73 3.92
C GLY A 48 7.44 4.40 3.23
N ILE A 49 7.42 3.34 4.00
CA ILE A 49 7.57 1.97 3.52
C ILE A 49 6.26 1.24 3.76
N THR A 50 5.75 0.60 2.71
CA THR A 50 4.55 -0.23 2.75
C THR A 50 4.93 -1.69 2.59
N VAL A 51 4.35 -2.55 3.44
CA VAL A 51 4.50 -4.00 3.38
C VAL A 51 3.16 -4.67 3.60
N HIS A 52 2.87 -5.71 2.84
CA HIS A 52 1.70 -6.54 3.01
C HIS A 52 2.06 -7.85 3.71
N LEU A 53 1.72 -7.98 4.97
CA LEU A 53 1.84 -9.23 5.71
C LEU A 53 0.60 -10.10 5.45
N ARG A 54 0.61 -10.80 4.33
CA ARG A 54 -0.52 -11.69 3.95
C ARG A 54 -0.70 -12.83 4.95
N GLU A 55 -1.93 -13.29 5.10
CA GLU A 55 -2.25 -14.43 6.01
C GLU A 55 -1.48 -15.71 5.62
N ASP A 56 -1.21 -15.93 4.34
CA ASP A 56 -0.45 -17.10 3.85
C ASP A 56 1.07 -16.92 3.85
N ARG A 57 1.58 -15.74 4.24
CA ARG A 57 3.02 -15.45 4.36
C ARG A 57 3.82 -15.76 3.10
N ARG A 58 3.24 -15.63 1.91
CA ARG A 58 3.90 -16.00 0.64
C ARG A 58 5.14 -15.17 0.31
N HIS A 59 5.29 -13.99 0.88
CA HIS A 59 6.46 -13.10 0.67
C HIS A 59 6.97 -12.47 1.98
N ILE A 60 6.41 -11.36 2.45
CA ILE A 60 6.77 -10.71 3.71
C ILE A 60 6.47 -11.66 4.89
N GLN A 61 7.40 -11.70 5.86
CA GLN A 61 7.31 -12.50 7.06
C GLN A 61 7.18 -11.57 8.29
N GLU A 62 6.65 -12.07 9.42
CA GLU A 62 6.57 -11.29 10.67
C GLU A 62 7.90 -10.66 11.06
N ARG A 63 8.99 -11.43 10.91
CA ARG A 63 10.34 -10.96 11.20
C ARG A 63 10.74 -9.75 10.39
N ASP A 64 10.35 -9.70 9.12
CA ASP A 64 10.65 -8.54 8.26
C ASP A 64 9.96 -7.30 8.80
N VAL A 65 8.66 -7.43 9.13
CA VAL A 65 7.85 -6.32 9.63
C VAL A 65 8.34 -5.81 10.99
N GLN A 66 8.73 -6.73 11.89
CA GLN A 66 9.32 -6.38 13.19
C GLN A 66 10.64 -5.61 13.02
N ARG A 67 11.55 -6.11 12.16
CA ARG A 67 12.83 -5.43 11.86
C ARG A 67 12.61 -4.06 11.20
N LEU A 68 11.66 -3.95 10.27
CA LEU A 68 11.30 -2.66 9.69
C LEU A 68 10.85 -1.67 10.76
N ARG A 69 9.98 -2.10 11.68
CA ARG A 69 9.51 -1.24 12.77
C ARG A 69 10.64 -0.73 13.67
N GLU A 70 11.67 -1.55 13.88
CA GLU A 70 12.83 -1.20 14.69
C GLU A 70 13.83 -0.29 13.97
N CYS A 71 13.96 -0.42 12.63
CA CYS A 71 15.05 0.20 11.87
C CYS A 71 14.64 1.45 11.09
N MET A 72 13.34 1.58 10.71
CA MET A 72 12.88 2.67 9.86
C MET A 72 12.72 3.98 10.64
N ALA A 73 13.16 5.08 10.04
CA ALA A 73 12.90 6.43 10.54
C ALA A 73 11.66 7.06 9.86
N THR A 74 11.32 6.61 8.66
CA THR A 74 10.08 6.99 7.96
C THR A 74 8.91 6.14 8.43
N ARG A 75 7.70 6.47 7.95
CA ARG A 75 6.47 5.79 8.33
C ARG A 75 6.44 4.35 7.81
N LEU A 76 6.08 3.40 8.70
CA LEU A 76 5.74 2.03 8.34
C LEU A 76 4.24 1.90 8.15
N ASN A 77 3.80 1.58 6.93
CA ASN A 77 2.43 1.24 6.58
C ASN A 77 2.29 -0.28 6.45
N LEU A 78 1.44 -0.88 7.27
CA LEU A 78 1.16 -2.32 7.24
C LEU A 78 -0.14 -2.59 6.48
N GLU A 79 -0.04 -3.18 5.29
CA GLU A 79 -1.19 -3.75 4.60
C GLU A 79 -1.57 -5.08 5.25
N MET A 80 -2.85 -5.26 5.55
CA MET A 80 -3.32 -6.46 6.25
C MET A 80 -4.77 -6.79 5.93
N ALA A 81 -5.12 -8.08 6.04
CA ALA A 81 -6.51 -8.51 6.06
C ALA A 81 -7.24 -8.04 7.33
N CYS A 82 -8.55 -7.81 7.21
CA CYS A 82 -9.39 -7.46 8.34
C CYS A 82 -9.76 -8.71 9.17
N THR A 83 -8.79 -9.35 9.80
CA THR A 83 -9.01 -10.54 10.65
C THR A 83 -8.55 -10.31 12.09
N PRO A 84 -9.14 -11.00 13.09
CA PRO A 84 -8.74 -10.83 14.49
C PRO A 84 -7.25 -11.05 14.74
N ALA A 85 -6.64 -12.02 14.04
CA ALA A 85 -5.21 -12.32 14.18
C ALA A 85 -4.33 -11.18 13.66
N MET A 86 -4.72 -10.56 12.53
CA MET A 86 -3.97 -9.43 11.97
C MET A 86 -4.17 -8.15 12.78
N ILE A 87 -5.37 -7.94 13.33
CA ILE A 87 -5.64 -6.85 14.27
C ILE A 87 -4.73 -6.98 15.50
N GLU A 88 -4.67 -8.17 16.11
CA GLU A 88 -3.81 -8.44 17.25
C GLU A 88 -2.33 -8.21 16.93
N PHE A 89 -1.88 -8.67 15.75
CA PHE A 89 -0.52 -8.45 15.29
C PHE A 89 -0.20 -6.95 15.15
N ALA A 90 -1.08 -6.18 14.51
CA ALA A 90 -0.90 -4.73 14.33
C ALA A 90 -0.87 -3.99 15.68
N LEU A 91 -1.73 -4.36 16.63
CA LEU A 91 -1.75 -3.76 17.98
C LEU A 91 -0.45 -4.03 18.76
N LYS A 92 0.18 -5.19 18.55
CA LYS A 92 1.49 -5.52 19.16
C LYS A 92 2.64 -4.78 18.46
N LEU A 93 2.64 -4.75 17.14
CA LEU A 93 3.67 -4.13 16.31
C LEU A 93 3.69 -2.60 16.45
N LYS A 94 2.49 -2.00 16.52
CA LYS A 94 2.27 -0.55 16.53
C LYS A 94 2.91 0.14 15.33
N PRO A 95 2.53 -0.21 14.09
CA PRO A 95 2.96 0.53 12.91
C PRO A 95 2.40 1.95 12.95
N ASP A 96 2.93 2.85 12.13
CA ASP A 96 2.41 4.22 12.06
C ASP A 96 1.04 4.26 11.39
N SER A 97 0.83 3.37 10.41
CA SER A 97 -0.48 3.18 9.78
C SER A 97 -0.73 1.72 9.41
N VAL A 98 -2.00 1.37 9.30
CA VAL A 98 -2.45 0.13 8.67
C VAL A 98 -3.29 0.47 7.45
N CYS A 99 -3.16 -0.31 6.38
CA CYS A 99 -4.07 -0.28 5.25
C CYS A 99 -4.83 -1.62 5.19
N VAL A 100 -6.14 -1.57 5.39
CA VAL A 100 -6.98 -2.77 5.36
C VAL A 100 -7.32 -3.10 3.93
N VAL A 101 -6.87 -4.28 3.47
CA VAL A 101 -7.03 -4.76 2.10
C VAL A 101 -7.84 -6.04 2.05
N PRO A 102 -8.53 -6.34 0.92
CA PRO A 102 -9.10 -7.67 0.72
C PRO A 102 -7.97 -8.68 0.51
N GLU A 103 -8.16 -9.90 1.00
CA GLU A 103 -7.27 -11.02 0.71
C GLU A 103 -8.05 -12.20 0.14
N SER A 104 -7.71 -12.60 -1.08
CA SER A 104 -8.10 -13.87 -1.67
C SER A 104 -6.87 -14.76 -1.80
N ARG A 105 -7.02 -16.05 -1.43
CA ARG A 105 -5.91 -17.01 -1.54
C ARG A 105 -5.51 -17.31 -2.98
N GLN A 106 -6.38 -17.03 -3.93
CA GLN A 106 -6.17 -17.35 -5.36
C GLN A 106 -5.49 -16.22 -6.14
N GLU A 107 -5.47 -15.00 -5.63
CA GLU A 107 -4.89 -13.84 -6.31
C GLU A 107 -3.39 -13.74 -6.09
N LEU A 108 -2.64 -13.42 -7.15
CA LEU A 108 -1.21 -13.09 -7.06
C LEU A 108 -0.99 -11.68 -6.47
N THR A 109 -1.90 -10.77 -6.80
CA THR A 109 -1.98 -9.41 -6.28
C THR A 109 -3.43 -9.13 -5.88
N THR A 110 -3.68 -8.09 -5.10
CA THR A 110 -5.04 -7.67 -4.73
C THR A 110 -5.76 -7.14 -5.97
N GLU A 111 -6.81 -7.85 -6.42
CA GLU A 111 -7.68 -7.40 -7.50
C GLU A 111 -8.98 -6.85 -6.92
N GLY A 112 -9.18 -5.54 -7.02
CA GLY A 112 -10.35 -4.83 -6.47
C GLY A 112 -10.14 -4.32 -5.04
N GLY A 113 -10.99 -3.39 -4.64
CA GLY A 113 -11.00 -2.78 -3.32
C GLY A 113 -11.72 -3.63 -2.27
N LEU A 114 -11.47 -3.33 -1.01
CA LEU A 114 -12.18 -3.90 0.13
C LEU A 114 -13.68 -3.55 0.05
N ASP A 115 -14.53 -4.54 0.16
CA ASP A 115 -15.98 -4.31 0.31
C ASP A 115 -16.31 -3.94 1.76
N VAL A 116 -16.24 -2.66 2.06
CA VAL A 116 -16.54 -2.09 3.38
C VAL A 116 -18.02 -2.27 3.71
N VAL A 117 -18.91 -2.12 2.72
CA VAL A 117 -20.36 -2.24 2.91
C VAL A 117 -20.74 -3.66 3.31
N GLY A 118 -20.24 -4.66 2.58
CA GLY A 118 -20.49 -6.07 2.86
C GLY A 118 -19.81 -6.57 4.15
N ASN A 119 -18.77 -5.88 4.62
CA ASN A 119 -18.00 -6.25 5.81
C ASN A 119 -18.09 -5.22 6.95
N ARG A 120 -19.16 -4.40 6.97
CA ARG A 120 -19.34 -3.25 7.88
C ARG A 120 -18.91 -3.52 9.32
N SER A 121 -19.45 -4.56 9.95
CA SER A 121 -19.20 -4.84 11.37
C SER A 121 -17.71 -5.13 11.65
N ARG A 122 -17.09 -5.97 10.82
CA ARG A 122 -15.67 -6.34 10.95
C ARG A 122 -14.75 -5.14 10.74
N VAL A 123 -15.03 -4.33 9.71
CA VAL A 123 -14.24 -3.12 9.41
C VAL A 123 -14.41 -2.11 10.54
N ALA A 124 -15.63 -1.92 11.07
CA ALA A 124 -15.89 -1.03 12.21
C ALA A 124 -15.06 -1.43 13.45
N GLU A 125 -15.03 -2.72 13.77
CA GLU A 125 -14.23 -3.25 14.89
C GLU A 125 -12.73 -3.00 14.68
N CYS A 126 -12.22 -3.24 13.47
CA CYS A 126 -10.83 -3.00 13.12
C CYS A 126 -10.47 -1.51 13.26
N VAL A 127 -11.25 -0.61 12.64
CA VAL A 127 -11.03 0.83 12.71
C VAL A 127 -11.08 1.34 14.14
N ALA A 128 -12.04 0.88 14.93
CA ALA A 128 -12.16 1.27 16.34
C ALA A 128 -10.94 0.82 17.17
N ALA A 129 -10.47 -0.42 16.96
CA ALA A 129 -9.31 -0.94 17.66
C ALA A 129 -8.02 -0.16 17.30
N MET A 130 -7.81 0.13 16.03
CA MET A 130 -6.64 0.90 15.56
C MET A 130 -6.69 2.34 16.07
N ASN A 131 -7.84 3.01 15.97
CA ASN A 131 -8.02 4.38 16.47
C ASN A 131 -7.75 4.46 17.99
N ALA A 132 -8.24 3.48 18.77
CA ALA A 132 -7.98 3.43 20.21
C ALA A 132 -6.49 3.25 20.55
N ALA A 133 -5.71 2.62 19.66
CA ALA A 133 -4.28 2.42 19.79
C ALA A 133 -3.44 3.57 19.21
N GLY A 134 -4.07 4.58 18.61
CA GLY A 134 -3.38 5.70 17.96
C GLY A 134 -2.73 5.32 16.62
N ILE A 135 -3.16 4.20 16.00
CA ILE A 135 -2.67 3.74 14.70
C ILE A 135 -3.59 4.28 13.61
N ILE A 136 -3.01 4.96 12.61
CA ILE A 136 -3.78 5.52 11.49
C ILE A 136 -4.34 4.36 10.65
N THR A 137 -5.66 4.38 10.37
CA THR A 137 -6.29 3.35 9.53
C THR A 137 -6.62 3.92 8.16
N SER A 138 -6.15 3.27 7.12
CA SER A 138 -6.56 3.45 5.73
C SER A 138 -7.41 2.27 5.28
N LEU A 139 -8.43 2.50 4.46
CA LEU A 139 -9.21 1.44 3.83
C LEU A 139 -8.93 1.46 2.32
N PHE A 140 -8.44 0.34 1.79
CA PHE A 140 -8.15 0.17 0.36
C PHE A 140 -9.44 -0.15 -0.39
N ILE A 141 -10.02 0.81 -1.09
CA ILE A 141 -11.37 0.72 -1.66
C ILE A 141 -11.40 1.12 -3.13
N ASP A 142 -12.36 0.58 -3.86
CA ASP A 142 -12.71 1.13 -5.17
C ASP A 142 -13.35 2.51 -5.03
N PRO A 143 -13.24 3.40 -6.06
CA PRO A 143 -13.81 4.74 -6.03
C PRO A 143 -15.35 4.71 -6.21
N VAL A 144 -16.04 4.06 -5.29
CA VAL A 144 -17.50 3.89 -5.25
C VAL A 144 -18.05 4.69 -4.08
N PRO A 145 -19.04 5.59 -4.30
CA PRO A 145 -19.56 6.49 -3.27
C PRO A 145 -19.93 5.78 -1.96
N ALA A 146 -20.66 4.67 -2.04
CA ALA A 146 -21.09 3.93 -0.85
C ALA A 146 -19.91 3.40 0.00
N GLN A 147 -18.79 3.00 -0.63
CA GLN A 147 -17.59 2.57 0.09
C GLN A 147 -16.90 3.76 0.77
N ILE A 148 -16.83 4.90 0.09
CA ILE A 148 -16.18 6.12 0.59
C ILE A 148 -16.97 6.72 1.77
N GLU A 149 -18.28 6.90 1.60
CA GLU A 149 -19.15 7.46 2.63
C GLU A 149 -19.17 6.59 3.89
N LEU A 150 -19.26 5.27 3.72
CA LEU A 150 -19.21 4.35 4.85
C LEU A 150 -17.84 4.36 5.55
N SER A 151 -16.75 4.50 4.81
CA SER A 151 -15.40 4.62 5.40
C SER A 151 -15.32 5.82 6.35
N ALA A 152 -15.90 6.96 5.95
CA ALA A 152 -15.97 8.15 6.78
C ALA A 152 -16.91 7.96 7.99
N GLU A 153 -18.08 7.33 7.79
CA GLU A 153 -19.02 7.01 8.87
C GLU A 153 -18.36 6.13 9.95
N LEU A 154 -17.56 5.16 9.53
CA LEU A 154 -16.80 4.29 10.42
C LEU A 154 -15.58 4.98 11.07
N LYS A 155 -15.35 6.24 10.75
CA LYS A 155 -14.24 7.05 11.28
C LYS A 155 -12.85 6.53 10.91
N ALA A 156 -12.71 5.89 9.74
CA ALA A 156 -11.40 5.68 9.14
C ALA A 156 -10.84 7.05 8.76
N PRO A 157 -9.64 7.45 9.23
CA PRO A 157 -9.10 8.77 8.89
C PRO A 157 -8.63 8.86 7.44
N TRP A 158 -8.25 7.74 6.84
CA TRP A 158 -7.70 7.65 5.49
C TRP A 158 -8.44 6.63 4.63
N ILE A 159 -8.43 6.86 3.32
CA ILE A 159 -8.74 5.84 2.30
C ILE A 159 -7.59 5.78 1.30
N GLU A 160 -7.41 4.61 0.71
CA GLU A 160 -6.56 4.41 -0.45
C GLU A 160 -7.42 3.97 -1.63
N LEU A 161 -7.50 4.82 -2.65
CA LEU A 161 -8.28 4.52 -3.86
C LEU A 161 -7.53 3.50 -4.71
N HIS A 162 -8.18 2.39 -5.01
CA HIS A 162 -7.66 1.35 -5.90
C HIS A 162 -7.59 1.86 -7.33
N THR A 163 -6.38 1.98 -7.88
CA THR A 163 -6.15 2.47 -9.24
C THR A 163 -5.99 1.34 -10.28
N GLY A 164 -6.19 0.09 -9.90
CA GLY A 164 -5.99 -1.08 -10.77
C GLY A 164 -6.87 -1.07 -12.01
N ALA A 165 -8.16 -0.74 -11.88
CA ALA A 165 -9.07 -0.65 -13.02
C ALA A 165 -8.59 0.38 -14.06
N TYR A 166 -8.15 1.55 -13.59
CA TYR A 166 -7.53 2.57 -14.43
C TYR A 166 -6.23 2.06 -15.08
N ALA A 167 -5.35 1.41 -14.30
CA ALA A 167 -4.08 0.90 -14.80
C ALA A 167 -4.28 -0.16 -15.90
N ASN A 168 -5.25 -1.07 -15.71
CA ASN A 168 -5.62 -2.08 -16.69
C ASN A 168 -6.24 -1.48 -17.95
N ALA A 169 -7.05 -0.43 -17.80
CA ALA A 169 -7.68 0.28 -18.94
C ALA A 169 -6.73 1.25 -19.65
N TYR A 170 -5.49 1.42 -19.20
CA TYR A 170 -4.60 2.49 -19.66
C TYR A 170 -4.31 2.44 -21.17
N HIS A 171 -4.12 1.27 -21.74
CA HIS A 171 -3.78 1.08 -23.14
C HIS A 171 -4.99 0.67 -24.00
N ASP A 172 -5.85 -0.21 -23.52
CA ASP A 172 -6.85 -0.93 -24.30
C ASP A 172 -8.28 -0.84 -23.75
N GLY A 173 -8.55 0.12 -22.84
CA GLY A 173 -9.85 0.24 -22.20
C GLY A 173 -10.35 1.67 -22.05
N ASP A 174 -11.38 1.84 -21.22
CA ASP A 174 -11.93 3.16 -20.89
C ASP A 174 -11.10 3.90 -19.85
N ARG A 175 -9.87 4.23 -20.22
CA ARG A 175 -8.92 5.00 -19.37
C ARG A 175 -9.55 6.30 -18.86
N VAL A 176 -10.25 7.02 -19.72
CA VAL A 176 -10.81 8.34 -19.40
C VAL A 176 -11.93 8.22 -18.37
N GLY A 177 -12.82 7.23 -18.53
CA GLY A 177 -13.87 6.94 -17.57
C GLY A 177 -13.33 6.50 -16.23
N GLU A 178 -12.35 5.61 -16.20
CA GLU A 178 -11.73 5.15 -14.95
C GLU A 178 -10.96 6.28 -14.23
N PHE A 179 -10.22 7.12 -14.97
CA PHE A 179 -9.58 8.30 -14.40
C PHE A 179 -10.59 9.28 -13.79
N LYS A 180 -11.71 9.52 -14.49
CA LYS A 180 -12.79 10.36 -13.98
C LYS A 180 -13.42 9.78 -12.71
N ARG A 181 -13.62 8.46 -12.62
CA ARG A 181 -14.11 7.79 -11.41
C ARG A 181 -13.16 8.03 -10.22
N LEU A 182 -11.86 7.92 -10.41
CA LEU A 182 -10.86 8.22 -9.39
C LEU A 182 -10.94 9.68 -8.93
N CYS A 183 -11.03 10.64 -9.87
CA CYS A 183 -11.14 12.06 -9.53
C CYS A 183 -12.42 12.39 -8.74
N VAL A 184 -13.56 11.81 -9.14
CA VAL A 184 -14.83 11.98 -8.43
C VAL A 184 -14.76 11.36 -7.04
N GLY A 185 -14.23 10.14 -6.92
CA GLY A 185 -14.04 9.47 -5.63
C GLY A 185 -13.11 10.24 -4.69
N ALA A 186 -12.00 10.78 -5.20
CA ALA A 186 -11.08 11.58 -4.42
C ALA A 186 -11.73 12.88 -3.89
N SER A 187 -12.52 13.55 -4.72
CA SER A 187 -13.27 14.76 -4.31
C SER A 187 -14.31 14.44 -3.25
N LEU A 188 -15.12 13.39 -3.46
CA LEU A 188 -16.09 12.94 -2.47
C LEU A 188 -15.43 12.55 -1.13
N GLY A 189 -14.34 11.79 -1.18
CA GLY A 189 -13.62 11.42 0.04
C GLY A 189 -13.11 12.64 0.81
N LYS A 190 -12.62 13.66 0.09
CA LYS A 190 -12.22 14.94 0.70
C LYS A 190 -13.39 15.67 1.34
N GLU A 191 -14.55 15.71 0.69
CA GLU A 191 -15.80 16.29 1.23
C GLU A 191 -16.26 15.54 2.49
N CYS A 192 -16.08 14.23 2.54
CA CYS A 192 -16.33 13.40 3.72
C CYS A 192 -15.27 13.55 4.84
N GLY A 193 -14.25 14.40 4.65
CA GLY A 193 -13.20 14.64 5.65
C GLY A 193 -12.06 13.63 5.66
N LEU A 194 -11.98 12.76 4.66
CA LEU A 194 -10.95 11.72 4.55
C LEU A 194 -9.64 12.28 3.96
N THR A 195 -8.52 11.69 4.35
CA THR A 195 -7.25 11.84 3.65
C THR A 195 -7.20 10.84 2.49
N ILE A 196 -6.81 11.32 1.30
CA ILE A 196 -6.87 10.53 0.06
C ILE A 196 -5.49 10.03 -0.33
N ASN A 197 -5.32 8.73 -0.28
CA ASN A 197 -4.20 8.01 -0.87
C ASN A 197 -4.68 7.25 -2.11
N ALA A 198 -3.74 6.76 -2.92
CA ALA A 198 -4.06 5.88 -4.04
C ALA A 198 -2.91 4.91 -4.31
N GLY A 199 -3.23 3.75 -4.86
CA GLY A 199 -2.24 2.72 -5.12
C GLY A 199 -2.73 1.64 -6.07
N HIS A 200 -1.82 0.77 -6.45
CA HIS A 200 -1.96 -0.39 -7.32
C HIS A 200 -1.91 -0.06 -8.83
N GLY A 201 -0.97 -0.70 -9.53
CA GLY A 201 -0.83 -0.57 -10.98
C GLY A 201 -0.18 0.74 -11.47
N ILE A 202 0.27 1.61 -10.57
CA ILE A 202 0.95 2.85 -10.91
C ILE A 202 2.37 2.56 -11.40
N ASN A 203 2.77 3.23 -12.49
CA ASN A 203 4.06 3.05 -13.12
C ASN A 203 4.63 4.36 -13.71
N TYR A 204 5.84 4.31 -14.28
CA TYR A 204 6.53 5.47 -14.83
C TYR A 204 5.87 6.09 -16.08
N VAL A 205 4.88 5.43 -16.67
CA VAL A 205 4.10 5.93 -17.81
C VAL A 205 2.83 6.62 -17.33
N ASN A 206 2.00 5.91 -16.53
CA ASN A 206 0.70 6.41 -16.12
C ASN A 206 0.73 7.43 -14.98
N ILE A 207 1.86 7.55 -14.27
CA ILE A 207 2.05 8.50 -13.16
C ILE A 207 1.77 9.95 -13.56
N THR A 208 2.04 10.32 -14.81
CA THR A 208 1.79 11.68 -15.32
C THR A 208 0.31 12.08 -15.28
N GLU A 209 -0.58 11.11 -15.38
CA GLU A 209 -2.02 11.32 -15.25
C GLU A 209 -2.49 11.09 -13.80
N VAL A 210 -2.04 10.00 -13.15
CA VAL A 210 -2.40 9.67 -11.76
C VAL A 210 -2.13 10.83 -10.80
N ARG A 211 -1.00 11.51 -10.90
CA ARG A 211 -0.67 12.67 -10.04
C ARG A 211 -1.64 13.84 -10.15
N ARG A 212 -2.54 13.83 -11.15
CA ARG A 212 -3.58 14.86 -11.36
C ARG A 212 -4.89 14.52 -10.65
N ILE A 213 -5.00 13.37 -10.02
CA ILE A 213 -6.14 13.05 -9.13
C ILE A 213 -6.15 14.11 -8.02
N PRO A 214 -7.30 14.76 -7.75
CA PRO A 214 -7.35 15.84 -6.77
C PRO A 214 -7.13 15.33 -5.35
N HIS A 215 -6.59 16.20 -4.49
CA HIS A 215 -6.43 15.96 -3.05
C HIS A 215 -5.52 14.79 -2.65
N LEU A 216 -4.72 14.24 -3.56
CA LEU A 216 -3.78 13.18 -3.22
C LEU A 216 -2.81 13.61 -2.14
N HIS A 217 -2.76 12.82 -1.08
CA HIS A 217 -1.78 12.92 0.00
C HIS A 217 -0.57 12.02 -0.29
N GLU A 218 -0.81 10.75 -0.63
CA GLU A 218 0.23 9.75 -0.86
C GLU A 218 -0.13 8.80 -2.00
N LEU A 219 0.90 8.31 -2.69
CA LEU A 219 0.81 7.19 -3.62
C LEU A 219 1.62 6.00 -3.10
N ASN A 220 0.97 4.83 -2.97
CA ASN A 220 1.62 3.57 -2.65
C ASN A 220 1.99 2.84 -3.93
N ILE A 221 3.30 2.72 -4.20
CA ILE A 221 3.83 2.18 -5.45
C ILE A 221 4.87 1.11 -5.15
N GLY A 222 4.69 -0.10 -5.68
CA GLY A 222 5.59 -1.23 -5.45
C GLY A 222 6.21 -1.74 -6.75
N HIS A 223 5.45 -2.55 -7.47
CA HIS A 223 5.93 -3.35 -8.60
C HIS A 223 6.78 -2.56 -9.61
N SER A 224 6.31 -1.41 -10.06
CA SER A 224 7.02 -0.63 -11.09
C SER A 224 8.37 -0.09 -10.63
N ILE A 225 8.47 0.33 -9.35
CA ILE A 225 9.73 0.83 -8.79
C ILE A 225 10.72 -0.33 -8.64
N LEU A 226 10.28 -1.48 -8.12
CA LEU A 226 11.13 -2.67 -7.99
C LEU A 226 11.58 -3.19 -9.36
N SER A 227 10.68 -3.22 -10.35
CA SER A 227 11.02 -3.57 -11.74
C SER A 227 12.07 -2.64 -12.34
N ARG A 228 11.91 -1.32 -12.15
CA ARG A 228 12.90 -0.32 -12.58
C ARG A 228 14.24 -0.53 -11.89
N ALA A 229 14.21 -0.84 -10.59
CA ALA A 229 15.41 -1.04 -9.78
C ALA A 229 16.27 -2.22 -10.24
N LEU A 230 15.73 -3.21 -10.93
CA LEU A 230 16.50 -4.30 -11.55
C LEU A 230 17.50 -3.80 -12.60
N PHE A 231 17.25 -2.65 -13.21
CA PHE A 231 18.08 -2.07 -14.26
C PHE A 231 18.91 -0.88 -13.76
N SER A 232 18.34 -0.02 -12.91
CA SER A 232 18.95 1.24 -12.48
C SER A 232 19.41 1.27 -11.03
N GLY A 233 19.09 0.24 -10.26
CA GLY A 233 19.22 0.24 -8.81
C GLY A 233 18.08 1.02 -8.11
N ILE A 234 17.84 0.71 -6.83
CA ILE A 234 16.68 1.24 -6.09
C ILE A 234 16.76 2.76 -5.86
N VAL A 235 17.96 3.29 -5.67
CA VAL A 235 18.14 4.73 -5.41
C VAL A 235 17.65 5.58 -6.59
N GLU A 236 18.06 5.21 -7.80
CA GLU A 236 17.63 5.93 -9.00
C GLU A 236 16.14 5.73 -9.28
N ALA A 237 15.64 4.51 -9.13
CA ALA A 237 14.22 4.21 -9.32
C ALA A 237 13.32 5.03 -8.39
N VAL A 238 13.66 5.13 -7.11
CA VAL A 238 12.90 5.95 -6.14
C VAL A 238 12.95 7.43 -6.50
N ARG A 239 14.13 7.97 -6.79
CA ARG A 239 14.29 9.38 -7.14
C ARG A 239 13.55 9.76 -8.41
N GLU A 240 13.63 8.93 -9.44
CA GLU A 240 12.91 9.14 -10.69
C GLU A 240 11.40 9.16 -10.46
N MET A 241 10.85 8.18 -9.72
CA MET A 241 9.42 8.14 -9.44
C MET A 241 8.99 9.38 -8.65
N LYS A 242 9.71 9.74 -7.61
CA LYS A 242 9.40 10.91 -6.78
C LYS A 242 9.44 12.22 -7.57
N THR A 243 10.37 12.35 -8.49
CA THR A 243 10.42 13.48 -9.42
C THR A 243 9.19 13.50 -10.32
N ARG A 244 8.84 12.38 -10.96
CA ARG A 244 7.68 12.30 -11.87
C ARG A 244 6.34 12.56 -11.16
N MET A 245 6.22 12.17 -9.89
CA MET A 245 5.02 12.43 -9.08
C MET A 245 4.82 13.93 -8.82
N ASN A 246 5.89 14.71 -8.71
CA ASN A 246 5.85 16.06 -8.16
C ASN A 246 6.30 17.17 -9.14
N THR A 247 6.80 16.80 -10.31
CA THR A 247 7.20 17.80 -11.34
C THR A 247 6.12 17.86 -12.44
N PRO A 248 5.65 19.05 -12.83
CA PRO A 248 4.64 19.25 -13.87
C PRO A 248 4.99 18.65 -15.21
#